data_302789fde2f7c0c50df8fde2eb5dbede
#
_entry.id   302789fde2f7c0c50df8fde2eb5dbede
#
_cell.length_a   1.000
_cell.length_b   1.000
_cell.length_c   1.000
_cell.angle_alpha   90.00
_cell.angle_beta   90.00
_cell.angle_gamma   90.00
#
_symmetry.space_group_name_H-M   'P 1'
#
loop_
_entity.id
_entity.type
_entity.pdbx_description
1 polymer ?
#
loop_
_entity_poly.entity_id
_entity_poly.type
_entity_poly.pdbx_seq_one_letter_code
_entity_poly.pdbx_strand_id
1 'polypeptide(L)'
;VYPYTICNMETTGNLAEQFKSLGYSTTAMHPNHATNWNRENVYKDFGFDQFLSINDFQGADTLRGMVTDQATYDKILELLDQNADPQFIFDVTMQNHSGYDTGLLPADKQMHLNIDTTDLDAKTVEDGTLSDVDEYVSCIEQSDQALRYFLNALNKLDRKVVVVFWGDHQPFFPSKFNDKWFTDEDDATHQERLWQTDYIIWANYDVAGCDQTSEVDDLSTNYLSTQLMQLIGAPLSDYQKAHMTLRESLPAINSVGYEDASLRWALSSNVTGDDDAAAAATKAREDYAKMQYYEMFRDGKNVYTEHFQTEANETDP
;
A
#
# COMPACT_ATOMS: atom_id res chain seq x y z
N VAL A 1 -16.26 3.13 -3.19
CA VAL A 1 -16.15 3.02 -4.65
C VAL A 1 -14.78 3.53 -5.05
N TYR A 2 -14.01 2.74 -5.79
CA TYR A 2 -12.68 3.13 -6.26
C TYR A 2 -12.80 3.89 -7.58
N PRO A 3 -12.15 5.05 -7.77
CA PRO A 3 -12.26 5.84 -8.99
C PRO A 3 -11.97 5.04 -10.26
N TYR A 4 -10.93 4.23 -10.26
CA TYR A 4 -10.51 3.43 -11.41
C TYR A 4 -11.50 2.31 -11.79
N THR A 5 -12.49 2.00 -10.96
CA THR A 5 -13.56 1.04 -11.32
C THR A 5 -14.74 1.69 -12.02
N ILE A 6 -14.82 3.02 -12.01
CA ILE A 6 -15.96 3.77 -12.55
C ILE A 6 -15.56 4.91 -13.48
N CYS A 7 -14.31 5.30 -13.52
CA CYS A 7 -13.76 6.36 -14.36
C CYS A 7 -12.63 5.82 -15.22
N ASN A 8 -12.53 6.35 -16.45
CA ASN A 8 -11.33 6.18 -17.25
C ASN A 8 -10.21 7.04 -16.63
N MET A 9 -9.09 6.41 -16.24
CA MET A 9 -7.98 7.06 -15.57
C MET A 9 -6.85 7.52 -16.51
N GLU A 10 -7.02 7.34 -17.81
CA GLU A 10 -6.01 7.57 -18.86
C GLU A 10 -5.42 8.99 -18.86
N THR A 11 -6.18 9.96 -18.35
CA THR A 11 -5.74 11.36 -18.31
C THR A 11 -5.40 11.86 -16.90
N THR A 12 -5.41 10.99 -15.90
CA THR A 12 -5.02 11.31 -14.53
C THR A 12 -3.51 11.12 -14.35
N GLY A 13 -2.81 12.16 -13.89
CA GLY A 13 -1.38 12.09 -13.62
C GLY A 13 -1.05 10.98 -12.63
N ASN A 14 -0.03 10.17 -12.94
CA ASN A 14 0.36 9.02 -12.13
C ASN A 14 1.88 8.81 -12.18
N LEU A 15 2.40 7.95 -11.28
CA LEU A 15 3.83 7.66 -11.21
C LEU A 15 4.39 6.97 -12.45
N ALA A 16 3.63 6.08 -13.10
CA ALA A 16 4.13 5.37 -14.28
C ALA A 16 4.44 6.35 -15.41
N GLU A 17 3.53 7.27 -15.72
CA GLU A 17 3.76 8.34 -16.70
C GLU A 17 4.91 9.28 -16.29
N GLN A 18 4.98 9.62 -15.00
CA GLN A 18 6.04 10.49 -14.50
C GLN A 18 7.42 9.83 -14.68
N PHE A 19 7.58 8.56 -14.31
CA PHE A 19 8.83 7.83 -14.54
C PHE A 19 9.13 7.61 -16.02
N LYS A 20 8.13 7.34 -16.86
CA LYS A 20 8.32 7.28 -18.33
C LYS A 20 8.84 8.60 -18.89
N SER A 21 8.33 9.73 -18.42
CA SER A 21 8.83 11.05 -18.85
C SER A 21 10.29 11.29 -18.46
N LEU A 22 10.81 10.57 -17.47
CA LEU A 22 12.19 10.58 -17.03
C LEU A 22 13.05 9.51 -17.73
N GLY A 23 12.48 8.75 -18.68
CA GLY A 23 13.19 7.74 -19.46
C GLY A 23 13.23 6.35 -18.83
N TYR A 24 12.39 6.07 -17.84
CA TYR A 24 12.24 4.74 -17.25
C TYR A 24 11.29 3.87 -18.07
N SER A 25 11.60 2.57 -18.18
CA SER A 25 10.60 1.57 -18.53
C SER A 25 9.74 1.26 -17.32
N THR A 26 8.46 0.91 -17.54
CA THR A 26 7.48 0.76 -16.44
C THR A 26 6.79 -0.59 -16.49
N THR A 27 6.85 -1.33 -15.37
CA THR A 27 6.25 -2.66 -15.22
C THR A 27 5.32 -2.67 -14.03
N ALA A 28 4.07 -3.05 -14.23
CA ALA A 28 3.16 -3.45 -13.14
C ALA A 28 3.21 -4.98 -12.97
N MET A 29 3.12 -5.46 -11.72
CA MET A 29 3.10 -6.89 -11.42
C MET A 29 2.00 -7.19 -10.38
N HIS A 30 1.32 -8.33 -10.60
CA HIS A 30 0.40 -8.88 -9.62
C HIS A 30 0.21 -10.37 -9.89
N PRO A 31 0.69 -11.27 -9.02
CA PRO A 31 0.68 -12.71 -9.26
C PRO A 31 -0.70 -13.34 -9.01
N ASN A 32 -1.76 -12.72 -9.56
CA ASN A 32 -3.13 -13.22 -9.55
C ASN A 32 -3.82 -12.89 -10.89
N HIS A 33 -5.11 -13.19 -11.00
CA HIS A 33 -5.88 -12.97 -12.23
C HIS A 33 -5.85 -11.49 -12.66
N ALA A 34 -5.54 -11.27 -13.94
CA ALA A 34 -5.43 -9.93 -14.51
C ALA A 34 -6.74 -9.14 -14.45
N THR A 35 -7.87 -9.84 -14.49
CA THR A 35 -9.22 -9.28 -14.47
C THR A 35 -9.65 -8.78 -13.09
N ASN A 36 -9.06 -9.33 -12.01
CA ASN A 36 -9.40 -8.90 -10.65
C ASN A 36 -9.12 -7.41 -10.48
N TRP A 37 -10.07 -6.67 -9.88
CA TRP A 37 -9.99 -5.21 -9.73
C TRP A 37 -9.81 -4.46 -11.05
N ASN A 38 -10.17 -5.07 -12.19
CA ASN A 38 -9.99 -4.50 -13.54
C ASN A 38 -8.54 -4.10 -13.85
N ARG A 39 -7.56 -4.78 -13.24
CA ARG A 39 -6.13 -4.39 -13.28
C ARG A 39 -5.57 -4.28 -14.68
N GLU A 40 -5.94 -5.18 -15.58
CA GLU A 40 -5.44 -5.15 -16.97
C GLU A 40 -5.78 -3.84 -17.69
N ASN A 41 -6.98 -3.28 -17.45
CA ASN A 41 -7.36 -1.99 -18.01
C ASN A 41 -6.75 -0.83 -17.20
N VAL A 42 -6.78 -0.92 -15.88
CA VAL A 42 -6.25 0.14 -14.99
C VAL A 42 -4.76 0.40 -15.24
N TYR A 43 -3.93 -0.65 -15.31
CA TYR A 43 -2.50 -0.45 -15.56
C TYR A 43 -2.21 0.01 -16.99
N LYS A 44 -3.05 -0.38 -17.95
CA LYS A 44 -3.00 0.15 -19.30
C LYS A 44 -3.35 1.64 -19.34
N ASP A 45 -4.42 2.05 -18.65
CA ASP A 45 -4.85 3.44 -18.55
C ASP A 45 -3.78 4.30 -17.85
N PHE A 46 -3.09 3.75 -16.84
CA PHE A 46 -1.95 4.40 -16.19
C PHE A 46 -0.68 4.42 -17.04
N GLY A 47 -0.72 3.84 -18.23
CA GLY A 47 0.38 3.92 -19.18
C GLY A 47 1.58 3.03 -18.87
N PHE A 48 1.45 1.98 -18.05
CA PHE A 48 2.52 0.99 -17.88
C PHE A 48 2.88 0.33 -19.23
N ASP A 49 4.17 0.08 -19.45
CA ASP A 49 4.64 -0.57 -20.66
C ASP A 49 4.28 -2.04 -20.71
N GLN A 50 4.21 -2.70 -19.52
CA GLN A 50 3.77 -4.08 -19.37
C GLN A 50 3.08 -4.32 -18.04
N PHE A 51 2.22 -5.32 -18.02
CA PHE A 51 1.61 -5.87 -16.81
C PHE A 51 1.83 -7.38 -16.77
N LEU A 52 2.46 -7.86 -15.68
CA LEU A 52 2.71 -9.28 -15.41
C LEU A 52 1.66 -9.79 -14.41
N SER A 53 0.88 -10.77 -14.84
CA SER A 53 -0.18 -11.40 -14.05
C SER A 53 0.18 -12.84 -13.68
N ILE A 54 -0.73 -13.60 -13.10
CA ILE A 54 -0.52 -15.03 -12.73
C ILE A 54 0.05 -15.86 -13.89
N ASN A 55 -0.25 -15.51 -15.14
CA ASN A 55 0.26 -16.22 -16.30
C ASN A 55 1.78 -16.11 -16.49
N ASP A 56 2.38 -15.07 -15.94
CA ASP A 56 3.82 -14.78 -16.00
C ASP A 56 4.60 -15.44 -14.86
N PHE A 57 3.88 -16.08 -13.92
CA PHE A 57 4.40 -16.80 -12.76
C PHE A 57 4.21 -18.32 -12.84
N GLN A 58 4.07 -18.89 -14.05
CA GLN A 58 3.87 -20.33 -14.25
C GLN A 58 5.05 -21.12 -13.68
N GLY A 59 4.75 -22.05 -12.75
CA GLY A 59 5.75 -22.86 -12.08
C GLY A 59 6.48 -22.16 -10.92
N ALA A 60 6.10 -20.95 -10.55
CA ALA A 60 6.58 -20.26 -9.38
C ALA A 60 6.19 -20.99 -8.08
N ASP A 61 7.01 -20.85 -7.05
CA ASP A 61 6.71 -21.38 -5.72
C ASP A 61 5.45 -20.73 -5.15
N THR A 62 4.66 -21.56 -4.45
CA THR A 62 3.41 -21.11 -3.83
C THR A 62 3.38 -21.43 -2.33
N LEU A 63 2.72 -20.57 -1.57
CA LEU A 63 2.34 -20.78 -0.19
C LEU A 63 0.82 -20.67 -0.08
N ARG A 64 0.17 -21.67 0.50
CA ARG A 64 -1.32 -21.74 0.57
C ARG A 64 -2.01 -21.62 -0.80
N GLY A 65 -1.34 -22.00 -1.89
CA GLY A 65 -1.85 -21.86 -3.26
C GLY A 65 -1.64 -20.49 -3.90
N MET A 66 -1.08 -19.52 -3.20
CA MET A 66 -0.72 -18.19 -3.71
C MET A 66 0.77 -18.14 -4.03
N VAL A 67 1.15 -17.41 -5.07
CA VAL A 67 2.56 -17.18 -5.43
C VAL A 67 3.27 -16.52 -4.26
N THR A 68 4.46 -17.01 -3.90
CA THR A 68 5.24 -16.48 -2.77
C THR A 68 5.80 -15.09 -3.08
N ASP A 69 5.97 -14.28 -2.02
CA ASP A 69 6.63 -12.98 -2.15
C ASP A 69 8.06 -13.14 -2.68
N GLN A 70 8.76 -14.21 -2.28
CA GLN A 70 10.08 -14.48 -2.83
C GLN A 70 10.04 -14.69 -4.35
N ALA A 71 9.05 -15.40 -4.87
CA ALA A 71 8.93 -15.62 -6.32
C ALA A 71 8.65 -14.31 -7.09
N THR A 72 7.88 -13.39 -6.50
CA THR A 72 7.70 -12.04 -7.06
C THR A 72 9.00 -11.23 -7.03
N TYR A 73 9.75 -11.29 -5.95
CA TYR A 73 11.05 -10.62 -5.84
C TYR A 73 12.09 -11.22 -6.79
N ASP A 74 12.10 -12.53 -6.99
CA ASP A 74 12.94 -13.18 -8.00
C ASP A 74 12.60 -12.68 -9.41
N LYS A 75 11.30 -12.46 -9.70
CA LYS A 75 10.86 -11.87 -10.96
C LYS A 75 11.36 -10.42 -11.11
N ILE A 76 11.34 -9.61 -10.06
CA ILE A 76 11.93 -8.26 -10.08
C ILE A 76 13.43 -8.33 -10.36
N LEU A 77 14.16 -9.23 -9.70
CA LEU A 77 15.60 -9.40 -9.93
C LEU A 77 15.90 -9.83 -11.38
N GLU A 78 15.07 -10.72 -11.94
CA GLU A 78 15.14 -11.12 -13.35
C GLU A 78 14.95 -9.91 -14.30
N LEU A 79 13.95 -9.07 -14.07
CA LEU A 79 13.71 -7.85 -14.87
C LEU A 79 14.89 -6.88 -14.78
N LEU A 80 15.46 -6.73 -13.58
CA LEU A 80 16.63 -5.86 -13.37
C LEU A 80 17.89 -6.38 -14.07
N ASP A 81 18.06 -7.71 -14.21
CA ASP A 81 19.18 -8.34 -14.90
C ASP A 81 19.03 -8.28 -16.43
N GLN A 82 17.81 -8.41 -16.93
CA GLN A 82 17.50 -8.40 -18.36
C GLN A 82 17.66 -7.02 -19.02
N ASN A 83 17.50 -5.95 -18.25
CA ASN A 83 17.54 -4.59 -18.77
C ASN A 83 18.33 -3.65 -17.85
N ALA A 84 19.41 -3.08 -18.37
CA ALA A 84 20.26 -2.11 -17.67
C ALA A 84 19.68 -0.68 -17.64
N ASP A 85 18.67 -0.39 -18.46
CA ASP A 85 18.00 0.91 -18.47
C ASP A 85 17.27 1.19 -17.16
N PRO A 86 16.97 2.45 -16.81
CA PRO A 86 16.17 2.78 -15.65
C PRO A 86 14.79 2.11 -15.68
N GLN A 87 14.37 1.52 -14.56
CA GLN A 87 13.11 0.79 -14.46
C GLN A 87 12.28 1.29 -13.26
N PHE A 88 10.99 1.47 -13.47
CA PHE A 88 9.99 1.61 -12.41
C PHE A 88 9.14 0.35 -12.39
N ILE A 89 9.19 -0.39 -11.29
CA ILE A 89 8.44 -1.63 -11.11
C ILE A 89 7.48 -1.43 -9.93
N PHE A 90 6.19 -1.63 -10.19
CA PHE A 90 5.12 -1.59 -9.20
C PHE A 90 4.58 -3.00 -8.99
N ASP A 91 4.80 -3.56 -7.81
CA ASP A 91 4.41 -4.93 -7.47
C ASP A 91 3.34 -4.94 -6.37
N VAL A 92 2.30 -5.74 -6.56
CA VAL A 92 1.27 -6.02 -5.56
C VAL A 92 1.28 -7.52 -5.28
N THR A 93 1.86 -7.92 -4.15
CA THR A 93 2.00 -9.33 -3.79
C THR A 93 0.67 -9.97 -3.37
N MET A 94 0.64 -11.30 -3.23
CA MET A 94 -0.57 -12.06 -2.86
C MET A 94 -0.39 -13.03 -1.70
N GLN A 95 0.84 -13.36 -1.31
CA GLN A 95 1.12 -14.44 -0.36
C GLN A 95 0.32 -14.33 0.94
N ASN A 96 0.13 -13.10 1.44
CA ASN A 96 -0.50 -12.83 2.73
C ASN A 96 -1.99 -12.50 2.64
N HIS A 97 -2.59 -12.61 1.45
CA HIS A 97 -4.02 -12.34 1.28
C HIS A 97 -4.87 -13.28 2.18
N SER A 98 -5.98 -12.77 2.72
CA SER A 98 -6.97 -13.54 3.50
C SER A 98 -7.55 -14.70 2.64
N GLY A 99 -8.21 -15.56 3.21
CA GLY A 99 -8.63 -16.41 4.20
C GLY A 99 -7.54 -17.29 4.82
N TYR A 100 -7.48 -17.18 6.09
CA TYR A 100 -6.53 -17.96 6.89
C TYR A 100 -7.20 -19.23 7.42
N ASP A 101 -6.46 -20.03 8.20
CA ASP A 101 -6.89 -21.37 8.67
C ASP A 101 -7.20 -22.34 7.53
N THR A 102 -6.42 -22.22 6.44
CA THR A 102 -6.62 -23.05 5.23
C THR A 102 -6.21 -24.50 5.43
N GLY A 103 -5.37 -24.78 6.43
CA GLY A 103 -4.71 -26.09 6.61
C GLY A 103 -3.70 -26.43 5.51
N LEU A 104 -3.36 -25.48 4.64
CA LEU A 104 -2.45 -25.66 3.51
C LEU A 104 -1.00 -25.24 3.81
N LEU A 105 -0.77 -24.63 4.96
CA LEU A 105 0.56 -24.19 5.35
C LEU A 105 1.43 -25.40 5.70
N PRO A 106 2.65 -25.55 5.11
CA PRO A 106 3.58 -26.61 5.46
C PRO A 106 3.93 -26.60 6.95
N ALA A 107 4.05 -27.78 7.58
CA ALA A 107 4.26 -27.90 9.04
C ALA A 107 5.56 -27.22 9.51
N ASP A 108 6.59 -27.20 8.67
CA ASP A 108 7.89 -26.55 8.95
C ASP A 108 7.83 -25.01 8.84
N LYS A 109 6.72 -24.45 8.33
CA LYS A 109 6.47 -23.02 8.20
C LYS A 109 5.41 -22.51 9.18
N GLN A 110 4.80 -23.40 9.96
CA GLN A 110 3.78 -23.03 10.92
C GLN A 110 4.39 -22.40 12.17
N MET A 111 3.91 -21.23 12.51
CA MET A 111 4.13 -20.58 13.80
C MET A 111 2.90 -20.77 14.70
N HIS A 112 3.15 -20.92 15.98
CA HIS A 112 2.08 -20.98 16.98
C HIS A 112 2.35 -19.93 18.04
N LEU A 113 1.45 -18.98 18.14
CA LEU A 113 1.53 -17.91 19.13
C LEU A 113 0.92 -18.38 20.46
N ASN A 114 1.61 -18.11 21.55
CA ASN A 114 1.06 -18.33 22.89
C ASN A 114 0.29 -17.09 23.34
N ILE A 115 -0.95 -16.97 22.89
CA ILE A 115 -1.82 -15.83 23.20
C ILE A 115 -2.62 -16.14 24.47
N ASP A 116 -2.59 -15.22 25.43
CA ASP A 116 -3.48 -15.28 26.59
C ASP A 116 -4.92 -15.00 26.15
N THR A 117 -5.77 -16.00 26.29
CA THR A 117 -7.18 -15.93 25.88
C THR A 117 -8.13 -15.69 27.05
N THR A 118 -7.62 -15.41 28.25
CA THR A 118 -8.41 -15.34 29.49
C THR A 118 -9.54 -14.31 29.40
N ASP A 119 -9.31 -13.19 28.71
CA ASP A 119 -10.29 -12.10 28.57
C ASP A 119 -11.06 -12.16 27.24
N LEU A 120 -10.80 -13.16 26.41
CA LEU A 120 -11.56 -13.38 25.19
C LEU A 120 -12.81 -14.19 25.47
N ASP A 121 -13.93 -13.84 24.84
CA ASP A 121 -15.14 -14.65 24.96
C ASP A 121 -14.98 -15.99 24.22
N ALA A 122 -15.72 -17.01 24.69
CA ALA A 122 -15.66 -18.35 24.14
C ALA A 122 -15.92 -18.38 22.63
N LYS A 123 -16.80 -17.52 22.13
CA LYS A 123 -17.11 -17.43 20.70
C LYS A 123 -15.91 -16.98 19.89
N THR A 124 -15.20 -15.94 20.31
CA THR A 124 -13.97 -15.46 19.63
C THR A 124 -12.90 -16.55 19.59
N VAL A 125 -12.77 -17.36 20.64
CA VAL A 125 -11.82 -18.47 20.69
C VAL A 125 -12.27 -19.66 19.83
N GLU A 126 -13.57 -19.97 19.83
CA GLU A 126 -14.15 -21.11 19.11
C GLU A 126 -14.31 -20.87 17.60
N ASP A 127 -14.41 -19.61 17.16
CA ASP A 127 -14.58 -19.24 15.73
C ASP A 127 -13.30 -19.36 14.89
N GLY A 128 -12.24 -20.01 15.38
CA GLY A 128 -11.01 -20.23 14.62
C GLY A 128 -10.05 -19.04 14.61
N THR A 129 -10.37 -17.93 15.29
CA THR A 129 -9.53 -16.71 15.26
C THR A 129 -8.06 -16.96 15.58
N LEU A 130 -7.74 -17.86 16.53
CA LEU A 130 -6.35 -18.14 16.90
C LEU A 130 -5.59 -18.90 15.80
N SER A 131 -6.24 -19.85 15.12
CA SER A 131 -5.63 -20.53 13.97
C SER A 131 -5.47 -19.62 12.77
N ASP A 132 -6.43 -18.70 12.54
CA ASP A 132 -6.29 -17.64 11.54
C ASP A 132 -5.07 -16.75 11.82
N VAL A 133 -4.91 -16.31 13.07
CA VAL A 133 -3.77 -15.48 13.50
C VAL A 133 -2.45 -16.24 13.37
N ASP A 134 -2.38 -17.51 13.79
CA ASP A 134 -1.19 -18.36 13.66
C ASP A 134 -0.78 -18.50 12.18
N GLU A 135 -1.75 -18.74 11.28
CA GLU A 135 -1.48 -18.85 9.85
C GLU A 135 -1.05 -17.49 9.26
N TYR A 136 -1.71 -16.39 9.63
CA TYR A 136 -1.33 -15.04 9.22
C TYR A 136 0.11 -14.70 9.62
N VAL A 137 0.46 -14.88 10.90
CA VAL A 137 1.81 -14.57 11.38
C VAL A 137 2.86 -15.47 10.73
N SER A 138 2.51 -16.73 10.45
CA SER A 138 3.37 -17.63 9.67
C SER A 138 3.64 -17.10 8.26
N CYS A 139 2.62 -16.53 7.61
CA CYS A 139 2.79 -15.89 6.30
C CYS A 139 3.67 -14.65 6.38
N ILE A 140 3.49 -13.80 7.40
CA ILE A 140 4.31 -12.60 7.63
C ILE A 140 5.78 -12.98 7.85
N GLU A 141 6.06 -14.04 8.62
CA GLU A 141 7.44 -14.55 8.79
C GLU A 141 8.09 -14.94 7.46
N GLN A 142 7.33 -15.58 6.55
CA GLN A 142 7.84 -15.91 5.21
C GLN A 142 8.08 -14.65 4.37
N SER A 143 7.22 -13.63 4.49
CA SER A 143 7.39 -12.34 3.81
C SER A 143 8.60 -11.56 4.34
N ASP A 144 8.84 -11.54 5.65
CA ASP A 144 10.04 -10.92 6.23
C ASP A 144 11.32 -11.59 5.73
N GLN A 145 11.34 -12.91 5.68
CA GLN A 145 12.48 -13.65 5.12
C GLN A 145 12.69 -13.34 3.63
N ALA A 146 11.62 -13.28 2.85
CA ALA A 146 11.68 -12.94 1.43
C ALA A 146 12.16 -11.50 1.20
N LEU A 147 11.65 -10.54 1.99
CA LEU A 147 12.10 -9.15 1.92
C LEU A 147 13.58 -9.01 2.27
N ARG A 148 14.03 -9.68 3.32
CA ARG A 148 15.45 -9.72 3.72
C ARG A 148 16.34 -10.29 2.61
N TYR A 149 15.89 -11.38 1.99
CA TYR A 149 16.58 -11.97 0.83
C TYR A 149 16.66 -10.94 -0.32
N PHE A 150 15.56 -10.30 -0.65
CA PHE A 150 15.47 -9.32 -1.74
C PHE A 150 16.39 -8.11 -1.52
N LEU A 151 16.32 -7.48 -0.36
CA LEU A 151 17.19 -6.33 -0.04
C LEU A 151 18.68 -6.71 -0.07
N ASN A 152 19.05 -7.92 0.41
CA ASN A 152 20.41 -8.43 0.33
C ASN A 152 20.85 -8.70 -1.13
N ALA A 153 19.94 -9.11 -2.01
CA ALA A 153 20.24 -9.27 -3.42
C ALA A 153 20.44 -7.91 -4.10
N LEU A 154 19.57 -6.94 -3.84
CA LEU A 154 19.68 -5.59 -4.36
C LEU A 154 20.96 -4.87 -3.93
N ASN A 155 21.44 -5.10 -2.70
CA ASN A 155 22.72 -4.56 -2.20
C ASN A 155 23.95 -5.02 -3.01
N LYS A 156 23.84 -6.11 -3.76
CA LYS A 156 24.94 -6.64 -4.56
C LYS A 156 24.95 -6.13 -6.00
N LEU A 157 23.89 -5.41 -6.38
CA LEU A 157 23.78 -4.87 -7.74
C LEU A 157 24.66 -3.64 -7.90
N ASP A 158 25.37 -3.56 -9.04
CA ASP A 158 26.12 -2.37 -9.44
C ASP A 158 25.19 -1.36 -10.14
N ARG A 159 24.07 -1.02 -9.48
CA ARG A 159 23.13 0.02 -9.91
C ARG A 159 22.39 0.56 -8.70
N LYS A 160 21.99 1.82 -8.76
CA LYS A 160 21.21 2.46 -7.70
C LYS A 160 19.77 1.96 -7.73
N VAL A 161 19.31 1.50 -6.57
CA VAL A 161 17.94 1.01 -6.39
C VAL A 161 17.33 1.66 -5.15
N VAL A 162 16.07 2.09 -5.28
CA VAL A 162 15.24 2.51 -4.15
C VAL A 162 14.02 1.58 -4.10
N VAL A 163 13.71 1.10 -2.92
CA VAL A 163 12.53 0.28 -2.64
C VAL A 163 11.58 1.07 -1.74
N VAL A 164 10.34 1.20 -2.14
CA VAL A 164 9.24 1.61 -1.28
C VAL A 164 8.39 0.38 -1.03
N PHE A 165 8.31 -0.06 0.22
CA PHE A 165 7.51 -1.20 0.65
C PHE A 165 6.49 -0.72 1.67
N TRP A 166 5.24 -1.16 1.54
CA TRP A 166 4.19 -0.80 2.48
C TRP A 166 3.12 -1.90 2.53
N GLY A 167 2.39 -1.95 3.64
CA GLY A 167 1.16 -2.72 3.73
C GLY A 167 0.00 -1.92 3.13
N ASP A 168 -0.87 -2.57 2.37
CA ASP A 168 -2.05 -1.95 1.78
C ASP A 168 -3.20 -1.80 2.79
N HIS A 169 -3.35 -2.76 3.69
CA HIS A 169 -4.31 -2.75 4.81
C HIS A 169 -3.96 -3.82 5.85
N GLN A 170 -4.56 -3.71 7.02
CA GLN A 170 -4.45 -4.73 8.06
C GLN A 170 -5.27 -5.99 7.72
N PRO A 171 -4.95 -7.16 8.30
CA PRO A 171 -5.80 -8.34 8.23
C PRO A 171 -7.12 -8.10 8.95
N PHE A 172 -8.18 -8.74 8.47
CA PHE A 172 -9.49 -8.64 9.10
C PHE A 172 -9.63 -9.72 10.19
N PHE A 173 -9.47 -9.32 11.45
CA PHE A 173 -9.75 -10.14 12.61
C PHE A 173 -10.93 -9.56 13.42
N PRO A 174 -11.63 -10.37 14.27
CA PRO A 174 -12.68 -9.86 15.11
C PRO A 174 -12.22 -8.71 16.03
N SER A 175 -13.02 -7.65 16.14
CA SER A 175 -12.69 -6.46 16.94
C SER A 175 -12.27 -6.80 18.37
N LYS A 176 -12.98 -7.74 19.04
CA LYS A 176 -12.65 -8.16 20.39
C LYS A 176 -11.24 -8.76 20.52
N PHE A 177 -10.75 -9.40 19.46
CA PHE A 177 -9.38 -9.88 19.43
C PHE A 177 -8.41 -8.71 19.21
N ASN A 178 -8.65 -7.88 18.19
CA ASN A 178 -7.80 -6.75 17.87
C ASN A 178 -7.69 -5.72 19.01
N ASP A 179 -8.74 -5.50 19.75
CA ASP A 179 -8.81 -4.47 20.80
C ASP A 179 -8.31 -4.95 22.18
N LYS A 180 -8.01 -6.24 22.30
CA LYS A 180 -7.58 -6.86 23.55
C LYS A 180 -6.42 -6.12 24.25
N TRP A 181 -5.51 -5.59 23.49
CA TRP A 181 -4.28 -4.93 23.99
C TRP A 181 -4.37 -3.40 24.00
N PHE A 182 -5.51 -2.82 23.62
CA PHE A 182 -5.69 -1.38 23.39
C PHE A 182 -6.91 -0.85 24.14
N THR A 183 -6.96 -1.12 25.45
CA THR A 183 -8.16 -0.86 26.29
C THR A 183 -8.38 0.60 26.64
N ASP A 184 -7.35 1.45 26.52
CA ASP A 184 -7.36 2.84 26.96
C ASP A 184 -7.41 3.85 25.81
N GLU A 185 -7.71 3.37 24.58
CA GLU A 185 -7.85 4.25 23.41
C GLU A 185 -9.15 5.06 23.45
N ASP A 186 -9.08 6.31 23.02
CA ASP A 186 -10.29 7.04 22.65
C ASP A 186 -10.78 6.65 21.24
N ASP A 187 -12.00 7.06 20.88
CA ASP A 187 -12.63 6.66 19.61
C ASP A 187 -11.79 7.09 18.38
N ALA A 188 -11.12 8.23 18.44
CA ALA A 188 -10.34 8.75 17.33
C ALA A 188 -9.06 7.92 17.14
N THR A 189 -8.31 7.68 18.21
CA THR A 189 -7.11 6.84 18.22
C THR A 189 -7.43 5.41 17.81
N HIS A 190 -8.55 4.85 18.28
CA HIS A 190 -9.01 3.52 17.87
C HIS A 190 -9.24 3.42 16.37
N GLN A 191 -9.94 4.39 15.79
CA GLN A 191 -10.20 4.40 14.36
C GLN A 191 -8.92 4.62 13.53
N GLU A 192 -7.99 5.44 14.00
CA GLU A 192 -6.68 5.61 13.36
C GLU A 192 -5.93 4.28 13.29
N ARG A 193 -5.77 3.59 14.43
CA ARG A 193 -5.04 2.32 14.54
C ARG A 193 -5.55 1.26 13.56
N LEU A 194 -6.86 1.19 13.32
CA LEU A 194 -7.43 0.22 12.37
C LEU A 194 -7.02 0.44 10.91
N TRP A 195 -6.49 1.63 10.58
CA TRP A 195 -6.08 1.99 9.22
C TRP A 195 -4.57 2.20 9.07
N GLN A 196 -3.82 1.96 10.13
CA GLN A 196 -2.35 2.06 10.08
C GLN A 196 -1.73 0.78 9.51
N THR A 197 -0.71 0.97 8.69
CA THR A 197 0.20 -0.09 8.22
C THR A 197 1.62 0.45 8.22
N ASP A 198 2.59 -0.45 8.30
CA ASP A 198 4.00 -0.05 8.23
C ASP A 198 4.42 0.23 6.79
N TYR A 199 5.39 1.15 6.63
CA TYR A 199 6.10 1.34 5.38
C TYR A 199 7.59 1.53 5.61
N ILE A 200 8.40 1.24 4.59
CA ILE A 200 9.82 1.56 4.54
C ILE A 200 10.18 2.17 3.19
N ILE A 201 11.10 3.14 3.20
CA ILE A 201 11.81 3.57 2.00
C ILE A 201 13.28 3.22 2.22
N TRP A 202 13.81 2.34 1.39
CA TRP A 202 15.16 1.81 1.49
C TRP A 202 15.93 2.05 0.19
N ALA A 203 17.22 2.28 0.29
CA ALA A 203 18.10 2.39 -0.88
C ALA A 203 19.40 1.62 -0.66
N ASN A 204 19.99 1.08 -1.74
CA ASN A 204 21.29 0.44 -1.70
C ASN A 204 22.46 1.44 -1.87
N TYR A 205 22.20 2.73 -1.76
CA TYR A 205 23.19 3.81 -1.89
C TYR A 205 22.81 4.98 -0.97
N ASP A 206 23.78 5.86 -0.68
CA ASP A 206 23.51 7.09 0.06
C ASP A 206 22.66 8.05 -0.79
N VAL A 207 21.43 8.28 -0.36
CA VAL A 207 20.56 9.30 -0.95
C VAL A 207 20.92 10.66 -0.37
N ALA A 208 21.36 11.59 -1.21
CA ALA A 208 21.86 12.88 -0.76
C ALA A 208 20.79 13.65 0.04
N GLY A 209 21.15 14.08 1.23
CA GLY A 209 20.28 14.86 2.12
C GLY A 209 19.32 14.04 2.98
N CYS A 210 19.43 12.71 2.97
CA CYS A 210 18.65 11.83 3.83
C CYS A 210 19.55 11.13 4.84
N ASP A 211 19.14 11.17 6.10
CA ASP A 211 19.67 10.26 7.12
C ASP A 211 18.91 8.92 6.98
N GLN A 212 19.62 7.87 6.60
CA GLN A 212 19.03 6.55 6.35
C GLN A 212 19.01 5.65 7.59
N THR A 213 19.35 6.18 8.76
CA THR A 213 19.61 5.32 9.91
C THR A 213 18.40 4.98 10.75
N SER A 214 17.26 5.62 10.63
CA SER A 214 15.99 5.26 11.30
C SER A 214 15.13 6.50 11.60
N GLU A 215 14.82 7.28 10.62
CA GLU A 215 13.78 8.29 10.78
C GLU A 215 12.43 7.58 10.79
N VAL A 216 11.65 7.78 11.82
CA VAL A 216 10.25 7.37 11.90
C VAL A 216 9.43 8.59 11.48
N ASP A 217 8.65 8.46 10.44
CA ASP A 217 7.86 9.55 9.88
C ASP A 217 6.45 9.01 9.57
N ASP A 218 5.47 9.50 10.31
CA ASP A 218 4.07 9.15 10.07
C ASP A 218 3.61 9.84 8.78
N LEU A 219 3.09 9.04 7.85
CA LEU A 219 2.80 9.47 6.50
C LEU A 219 1.55 8.81 5.95
N SER A 220 0.62 9.60 5.49
CA SER A 220 -0.47 9.03 4.69
C SER A 220 0.03 8.48 3.37
N THR A 221 -0.52 7.34 2.95
CA THR A 221 -0.23 6.71 1.65
C THR A 221 -0.40 7.71 0.49
N ASN A 222 -1.28 8.69 0.61
CA ASN A 222 -1.47 9.78 -0.37
C ASN A 222 -0.19 10.56 -0.67
N TYR A 223 0.69 10.72 0.33
CA TYR A 223 1.94 11.47 0.21
C TYR A 223 3.15 10.60 -0.15
N LEU A 224 3.02 9.28 -0.07
CA LEU A 224 4.14 8.34 -0.20
C LEU A 224 4.86 8.48 -1.56
N SER A 225 4.11 8.64 -2.64
CA SER A 225 4.68 8.88 -3.97
C SER A 225 5.42 10.22 -4.06
N THR A 226 4.90 11.27 -3.43
CA THR A 226 5.57 12.58 -3.37
C THR A 226 6.86 12.50 -2.56
N GLN A 227 6.82 11.79 -1.43
CA GLN A 227 8.01 11.54 -0.59
C GLN A 227 9.09 10.81 -1.37
N LEU A 228 8.74 9.74 -2.11
CA LEU A 228 9.68 9.03 -2.97
C LEU A 228 10.33 9.98 -3.99
N MET A 229 9.51 10.72 -4.74
CA MET A 229 10.03 11.62 -5.79
C MET A 229 10.95 12.71 -5.23
N GLN A 230 10.62 13.23 -4.04
CA GLN A 230 11.47 14.20 -3.34
C GLN A 230 12.81 13.58 -2.92
N LEU A 231 12.77 12.39 -2.31
CA LEU A 231 13.96 11.68 -1.83
C LEU A 231 14.95 11.37 -2.96
N ILE A 232 14.45 10.92 -4.11
CA ILE A 232 15.33 10.62 -5.26
C ILE A 232 15.75 11.85 -6.07
N GLY A 233 15.30 13.05 -5.67
CA GLY A 233 15.60 14.31 -6.36
C GLY A 233 14.94 14.44 -7.73
N ALA A 234 13.82 13.74 -7.96
CA ALA A 234 13.07 13.82 -9.21
C ALA A 234 12.20 15.08 -9.26
N PRO A 235 11.89 15.60 -10.45
CA PRO A 235 10.98 16.74 -10.60
C PRO A 235 9.60 16.42 -10.07
N LEU A 236 9.08 17.28 -9.20
CA LEU A 236 7.72 17.16 -8.68
C LEU A 236 6.70 17.79 -9.62
N SER A 237 5.56 17.13 -9.84
CA SER A 237 4.39 17.73 -10.46
C SER A 237 3.82 18.85 -9.59
N ASP A 238 2.96 19.69 -10.16
CA ASP A 238 2.31 20.77 -9.38
C ASP A 238 1.38 20.18 -8.30
N TYR A 239 0.76 19.03 -8.57
CA TYR A 239 -0.02 18.28 -7.59
C TYR A 239 0.87 17.81 -6.41
N GLN A 240 2.04 17.26 -6.69
CA GLN A 240 3.00 16.83 -5.65
C GLN A 240 3.56 18.01 -4.84
N LYS A 241 3.85 19.14 -5.49
CA LYS A 241 4.27 20.36 -4.76
C LYS A 241 3.19 20.87 -3.81
N ALA A 242 1.92 20.81 -4.25
CA ALA A 242 0.80 21.16 -3.41
C ALA A 242 0.61 20.17 -2.24
N HIS A 243 0.88 18.86 -2.45
CA HIS A 243 0.94 17.87 -1.37
C HIS A 243 1.93 18.24 -0.29
N MET A 244 3.15 18.69 -0.65
CA MET A 244 4.15 19.12 0.33
C MET A 244 3.64 20.28 1.19
N THR A 245 2.97 21.26 0.56
CA THR A 245 2.37 22.39 1.30
C THR A 245 1.23 21.96 2.20
N LEU A 246 0.37 21.04 1.72
CA LEU A 246 -0.74 20.53 2.52
C LEU A 246 -0.25 19.75 3.74
N ARG A 247 0.81 18.97 3.58
CA ARG A 247 1.38 18.15 4.64
C ARG A 247 1.85 18.98 5.85
N GLU A 248 2.23 20.23 5.67
CA GLU A 248 2.59 21.13 6.80
C GLU A 248 1.43 21.32 7.79
N SER A 249 0.19 21.26 7.34
CA SER A 249 -1.02 21.42 8.16
C SER A 249 -1.84 20.16 8.30
N LEU A 250 -1.55 19.15 7.48
CA LEU A 250 -2.30 17.90 7.38
C LEU A 250 -1.30 16.74 7.18
N PRO A 251 -0.48 16.39 8.19
CA PRO A 251 0.54 15.37 8.09
C PRO A 251 -0.01 14.01 7.64
N ALA A 252 -1.16 13.62 8.17
CA ALA A 252 -1.83 12.39 7.79
C ALA A 252 -3.33 12.62 7.54
N ILE A 253 -3.88 11.85 6.59
CA ILE A 253 -5.30 11.84 6.25
C ILE A 253 -5.69 10.50 5.65
N ASN A 254 -6.84 9.96 6.07
CA ASN A 254 -7.49 8.82 5.44
C ASN A 254 -9.01 9.04 5.34
N SER A 255 -9.76 7.97 5.04
CA SER A 255 -11.22 8.05 4.89
C SER A 255 -11.96 8.31 6.19
N VAL A 256 -11.38 8.04 7.36
CA VAL A 256 -12.02 8.14 8.66
C VAL A 256 -11.57 9.36 9.46
N GLY A 257 -10.34 9.84 9.25
CA GLY A 257 -9.79 10.92 10.04
C GLY A 257 -8.59 11.63 9.42
N TYR A 258 -7.99 12.48 10.20
CA TYR A 258 -6.81 13.26 9.82
C TYR A 258 -6.00 13.66 11.05
N GLU A 259 -4.74 13.92 10.84
CA GLU A 259 -3.82 14.48 11.82
C GLU A 259 -3.55 15.97 11.52
N ASP A 260 -3.57 16.81 12.54
CA ASP A 260 -3.21 18.23 12.41
C ASP A 260 -1.69 18.47 12.65
N ALA A 261 -1.24 19.70 12.42
CA ALA A 261 0.17 20.06 12.61
C ALA A 261 0.69 19.95 14.07
N SER A 262 -0.19 19.67 15.03
CA SER A 262 0.16 19.35 16.42
C SER A 262 0.18 17.85 16.68
N LEU A 263 0.13 17.03 15.64
CA LEU A 263 0.08 15.57 15.68
C LEU A 263 -1.11 15.05 16.49
N ARG A 264 -2.26 15.73 16.36
CA ARG A 264 -3.51 15.29 16.98
C ARG A 264 -4.41 14.68 15.92
N TRP A 265 -4.80 13.45 16.14
CA TRP A 265 -5.76 12.77 15.29
C TRP A 265 -7.19 13.21 15.60
N ALA A 266 -7.97 13.43 14.55
CA ALA A 266 -9.38 13.77 14.64
C ALA A 266 -10.19 13.00 13.61
N LEU A 267 -11.39 12.55 14.00
CA LEU A 267 -12.32 11.92 13.06
C LEU A 267 -12.87 12.94 12.06
N SER A 268 -13.04 12.53 10.81
CA SER A 268 -13.60 13.37 9.74
C SER A 268 -15.01 13.89 10.03
N SER A 269 -15.77 13.16 10.87
CA SER A 269 -17.11 13.56 11.34
C SER A 269 -17.09 14.63 12.44
N ASN A 270 -15.96 14.80 13.12
CA ASN A 270 -15.83 15.68 14.26
C ASN A 270 -14.78 16.75 13.95
N VAL A 271 -15.17 17.99 13.84
CA VAL A 271 -14.23 19.12 13.85
C VAL A 271 -13.79 19.30 15.30
N THR A 272 -12.61 18.80 15.65
CA THR A 272 -12.08 18.89 17.02
C THR A 272 -11.05 19.98 17.11
N GLY A 273 -11.34 20.97 17.94
CA GLY A 273 -10.46 22.07 18.31
C GLY A 273 -10.87 23.42 17.74
N ASP A 274 -10.80 24.43 18.60
CA ASP A 274 -11.04 25.83 18.26
C ASP A 274 -9.70 26.59 18.07
N ASP A 275 -8.58 25.86 17.94
CA ASP A 275 -7.26 26.45 17.77
C ASP A 275 -6.83 26.60 16.30
N ASP A 276 -5.73 27.30 16.09
CA ASP A 276 -5.22 27.61 14.75
C ASP A 276 -4.81 26.36 13.97
N ALA A 277 -4.31 25.29 14.65
CA ALA A 277 -3.90 24.06 14.00
C ALA A 277 -5.11 23.30 13.44
N ALA A 278 -6.18 23.18 14.22
CA ALA A 278 -7.43 22.55 13.77
C ALA A 278 -8.08 23.32 12.60
N ALA A 279 -8.05 24.66 12.66
CA ALA A 279 -8.55 25.51 11.56
C ALA A 279 -7.71 25.34 10.30
N ALA A 280 -6.39 25.28 10.41
CA ALA A 280 -5.49 25.04 9.27
C ALA A 280 -5.70 23.65 8.66
N ALA A 281 -5.83 22.61 9.47
CA ALA A 281 -6.09 21.25 9.01
C ALA A 281 -7.46 21.15 8.30
N THR A 282 -8.50 21.79 8.83
CA THR A 282 -9.83 21.86 8.19
C THR A 282 -9.74 22.48 6.80
N LYS A 283 -9.05 23.62 6.70
CA LYS A 283 -8.84 24.27 5.40
C LYS A 283 -8.03 23.41 4.44
N ALA A 284 -6.97 22.77 4.93
CA ALA A 284 -6.12 21.90 4.13
C ALA A 284 -6.91 20.70 3.57
N ARG A 285 -7.83 20.11 4.35
CA ARG A 285 -8.74 19.04 3.89
C ARG A 285 -9.67 19.50 2.76
N GLU A 286 -10.24 20.69 2.89
CA GLU A 286 -11.09 21.27 1.83
C GLU A 286 -10.27 21.53 0.55
N ASP A 287 -9.09 22.05 0.68
CA ASP A 287 -8.21 22.34 -0.46
C ASP A 287 -7.72 21.01 -1.10
N TYR A 288 -7.42 19.99 -0.30
CA TYR A 288 -7.08 18.67 -0.81
C TYR A 288 -8.22 18.05 -1.61
N ALA A 289 -9.46 18.08 -1.10
CA ALA A 289 -10.62 17.59 -1.83
C ALA A 289 -10.82 18.31 -3.18
N LYS A 290 -10.61 19.64 -3.21
CA LYS A 290 -10.66 20.42 -4.45
C LYS A 290 -9.56 20.04 -5.43
N MET A 291 -8.34 19.80 -4.93
CA MET A 291 -7.20 19.36 -5.74
C MET A 291 -7.47 18.01 -6.38
N GLN A 292 -7.94 17.03 -5.60
CA GLN A 292 -8.30 15.71 -6.11
C GLN A 292 -9.37 15.80 -7.19
N TYR A 293 -10.43 16.57 -6.92
CA TYR A 293 -11.50 16.78 -7.91
C TYR A 293 -10.96 17.42 -9.18
N TYR A 294 -10.13 18.46 -9.05
CA TYR A 294 -9.54 19.15 -10.19
C TYR A 294 -8.63 18.26 -11.02
N GLU A 295 -7.79 17.47 -10.37
CA GLU A 295 -6.87 16.53 -11.05
C GLU A 295 -7.65 15.46 -11.82
N MET A 296 -8.72 14.94 -11.23
CA MET A 296 -9.51 13.88 -11.86
C MET A 296 -10.46 14.37 -12.96
N PHE A 297 -11.07 15.54 -12.80
CA PHE A 297 -12.22 15.94 -13.61
C PHE A 297 -12.02 17.25 -14.40
N ARG A 298 -10.86 17.86 -14.32
CA ARG A 298 -10.56 19.06 -15.11
C ARG A 298 -10.67 18.77 -16.61
N ASP A 299 -11.23 19.74 -17.34
CA ASP A 299 -11.37 19.70 -18.80
C ASP A 299 -12.18 18.51 -19.35
N GLY A 300 -13.10 17.97 -18.55
CA GLY A 300 -13.93 16.83 -18.94
C GLY A 300 -13.21 15.48 -18.90
N LYS A 301 -12.06 15.42 -18.22
CA LYS A 301 -11.35 14.18 -17.96
C LYS A 301 -12.19 13.19 -17.14
N ASN A 302 -11.91 11.91 -17.31
CA ASN A 302 -12.43 10.81 -16.47
C ASN A 302 -13.96 10.76 -16.37
N VAL A 303 -14.65 11.04 -17.46
CA VAL A 303 -16.10 10.87 -17.54
C VAL A 303 -16.45 9.40 -17.33
N TYR A 304 -17.52 9.12 -16.58
CA TYR A 304 -18.05 7.78 -16.40
C TYR A 304 -18.19 7.06 -17.75
N THR A 305 -17.61 5.86 -17.85
CA THR A 305 -17.78 5.01 -19.02
C THR A 305 -18.57 3.75 -18.62
N GLU A 306 -19.52 3.34 -19.43
CA GLU A 306 -20.37 2.15 -19.18
C GLU A 306 -19.57 0.85 -19.12
N HIS A 307 -18.34 0.83 -19.63
CA HIS A 307 -17.48 -0.36 -19.64
C HIS A 307 -17.02 -0.83 -18.26
N PHE A 308 -17.02 0.04 -17.25
CA PHE A 308 -16.60 -0.31 -15.90
C PHE A 308 -17.74 -0.76 -14.98
N GLN A 309 -19.00 -0.74 -15.46
CA GLN A 309 -20.15 -1.11 -14.63
C GLN A 309 -20.49 -2.60 -14.62
N THR A 310 -19.94 -3.40 -15.52
CA THR A 310 -20.39 -4.79 -15.72
C THR A 310 -19.65 -5.83 -14.87
N GLU A 311 -18.53 -5.53 -14.25
CA GLU A 311 -17.70 -6.53 -13.55
C GLU A 311 -17.65 -6.37 -12.01
N ALA A 312 -18.30 -5.35 -11.43
CA ALA A 312 -18.35 -5.15 -9.99
C ALA A 312 -19.24 -6.16 -9.22
N ASN A 313 -19.79 -7.18 -9.89
CA ASN A 313 -20.72 -8.16 -9.30
C ASN A 313 -20.19 -9.59 -9.20
N GLU A 314 -18.93 -9.85 -9.54
CA GLU A 314 -18.34 -11.14 -9.21
C GLU A 314 -17.74 -11.04 -7.80
N THR A 315 -18.50 -11.60 -6.86
CA THR A 315 -18.11 -11.82 -5.48
C THR A 315 -16.78 -12.58 -5.44
N ASP A 316 -15.76 -11.93 -4.88
CA ASP A 316 -14.59 -12.62 -4.36
C ASP A 316 -15.05 -13.73 -3.40
N PRO A 317 -14.57 -14.97 -3.55
CA PRO A 317 -14.82 -16.04 -2.59
C PRO A 317 -14.08 -15.81 -1.27
#